data_185e7adf1308022921d96ae534b61027
#
_entry.id   185e7adf1308022921d96ae534b61027
#
_cell.length_a   1.000
_cell.length_b   1.000
_cell.length_c   1.000
_cell.angle_alpha   90.00
_cell.angle_beta   90.00
_cell.angle_gamma   90.00
#
_symmetry.space_group_name_H-M   'P 1'
#
loop_
_entity.id
_entity.type
_entity.pdbx_description
1 polymer ?
#
loop_
_entity_poly.entity_id
_entity_poly.type
_entity_poly.pdbx_seq_one_letter_code
_entity_poly.pdbx_strand_id
1 'polypeptide(L)'
;MINVLVMSPCTDDDKDFLRSAGSCFSFYFAGKETEKDKLKEEIDKAEIIIGEPEISMIADAPNLKLIQMTMAGTDQYTRAEGFPRHVMLANASGAFGGVISQYVIGAILNIYHKFYLYRDNQKKNLWQDM
;
A
#
# COMPACT_ATOMS: atom_id res chain seq x y z
N MET A 1 -15.26 12.45 17.05
CA MET A 1 -14.38 12.60 15.89
C MET A 1 -13.64 11.28 15.74
N ILE A 2 -13.60 10.70 14.56
CA ILE A 2 -12.95 9.40 14.30
C ILE A 2 -11.46 9.64 14.05
N ASN A 3 -10.60 9.02 14.83
CA ASN A 3 -9.15 9.15 14.69
C ASN A 3 -8.62 8.20 13.61
N VAL A 4 -7.97 8.76 12.61
CA VAL A 4 -7.40 8.02 11.47
C VAL A 4 -5.89 8.20 11.46
N LEU A 5 -5.16 7.10 11.61
CA LEU A 5 -3.70 7.08 11.44
C LEU A 5 -3.36 6.65 10.00
N VAL A 6 -2.62 7.48 9.29
CA VAL A 6 -2.13 7.19 7.95
C VAL A 6 -0.64 6.89 8.03
N MET A 7 -0.25 5.64 7.74
CA MET A 7 1.13 5.16 7.78
C MET A 7 1.77 5.06 6.39
N SER A 8 0.95 5.17 5.34
CA SER A 8 1.43 5.17 3.96
C SER A 8 2.04 6.53 3.59
N PRO A 9 3.08 6.56 2.75
CA PRO A 9 3.59 7.81 2.21
C PRO A 9 2.49 8.57 1.48
N CYS A 10 2.33 9.84 1.83
CA CYS A 10 1.33 10.74 1.24
C CYS A 10 2.01 12.03 0.78
N THR A 11 1.66 12.49 -0.42
CA THR A 11 1.93 13.85 -0.87
C THR A 11 1.04 14.85 -0.12
N ASP A 12 1.30 16.14 -0.25
CA ASP A 12 0.43 17.13 0.38
C ASP A 12 -0.97 17.15 -0.28
N ASP A 13 -1.06 16.89 -1.57
CA ASP A 13 -2.33 16.74 -2.29
C ASP A 13 -3.13 15.53 -1.75
N ASP A 14 -2.48 14.39 -1.47
CA ASP A 14 -3.12 13.22 -0.87
C ASP A 14 -3.67 13.54 0.53
N LYS A 15 -2.90 14.27 1.34
CA LYS A 15 -3.33 14.68 2.69
C LYS A 15 -4.55 15.61 2.62
N ASP A 16 -4.55 16.55 1.69
CA ASP A 16 -5.66 17.48 1.51
C ASP A 16 -6.90 16.76 0.98
N PHE A 17 -6.71 15.81 0.05
CA PHE A 17 -7.80 14.93 -0.40
C PHE A 17 -8.39 14.13 0.77
N LEU A 18 -7.58 13.49 1.61
CA LEU A 18 -8.06 12.74 2.77
C LEU A 18 -8.80 13.64 3.76
N ARG A 19 -8.27 14.84 4.06
CA ARG A 19 -8.93 15.80 4.94
C ARG A 19 -10.28 16.27 4.40
N SER A 20 -10.45 16.29 3.08
CA SER A 20 -11.72 16.64 2.43
C SER A 20 -12.83 15.60 2.59
N ALA A 21 -12.51 14.39 3.07
CA ALA A 21 -13.48 13.30 3.26
C ALA A 21 -14.56 13.62 4.29
N GLY A 22 -14.32 14.60 5.17
CA GLY A 22 -15.34 15.10 6.09
C GLY A 22 -14.77 15.57 7.43
N SER A 23 -15.47 16.49 8.07
CA SER A 23 -15.09 17.07 9.36
C SER A 23 -15.22 16.11 10.56
N CYS A 24 -15.79 14.93 10.36
CA CYS A 24 -15.89 13.90 11.40
C CYS A 24 -14.58 13.12 11.59
N PHE A 25 -13.60 13.25 10.68
CA PHE A 25 -12.31 12.57 10.76
C PHE A 25 -11.20 13.49 11.28
N SER A 26 -10.31 12.91 12.09
CA SER A 26 -9.06 13.53 12.55
C SER A 26 -7.91 12.70 12.04
N PHE A 27 -7.07 13.24 11.15
CA PHE A 27 -5.98 12.52 10.52
C PHE A 27 -4.64 12.84 11.17
N TYR A 28 -3.90 11.78 11.53
CA TYR A 28 -2.48 11.85 11.84
C TYR A 28 -1.69 11.12 10.74
N PHE A 29 -0.72 11.79 10.14
CA PHE A 29 0.13 11.25 9.08
C PHE A 29 1.50 10.89 9.65
N ALA A 30 1.77 9.60 9.78
CA ALA A 30 3.06 9.12 10.23
C ALA A 30 4.06 9.13 9.08
N GLY A 31 5.20 9.78 9.30
CA GLY A 31 6.34 9.77 8.38
C GLY A 31 7.35 8.68 8.75
N LYS A 32 8.33 8.44 7.86
CA LYS A 32 9.45 7.52 8.15
C LYS A 32 10.26 7.92 9.39
N GLU A 33 10.26 9.21 9.73
CA GLU A 33 10.97 9.79 10.87
C GLU A 33 10.14 9.73 12.17
N THR A 34 8.92 9.17 12.13
CA THR A 34 8.09 9.09 13.34
C THR A 34 8.72 8.08 14.31
N GLU A 35 9.07 8.55 15.50
CA GLU A 35 9.62 7.71 16.57
C GLU A 35 8.64 6.60 16.97
N LYS A 36 9.16 5.43 17.35
CA LYS A 36 8.34 4.25 17.67
C LYS A 36 7.36 4.50 18.79
N ASP A 37 7.78 5.21 19.84
CA ASP A 37 6.93 5.51 20.99
C ASP A 37 5.77 6.43 20.58
N LYS A 38 6.06 7.44 19.76
CA LYS A 38 5.03 8.33 19.20
C LYS A 38 4.06 7.58 18.28
N LEU A 39 4.60 6.70 17.44
CA LEU A 39 3.77 5.87 16.56
C LEU A 39 2.84 4.96 17.36
N LYS A 40 3.34 4.35 18.45
CA LYS A 40 2.52 3.52 19.34
C LYS A 40 1.41 4.33 20.01
N GLU A 41 1.72 5.54 20.50
CA GLU A 41 0.72 6.46 21.06
C GLU A 41 -0.40 6.78 20.06
N GLU A 42 -0.06 7.03 18.80
CA GLU A 42 -1.05 7.33 17.76
C GLU A 42 -1.84 6.09 17.32
N ILE A 43 -1.23 4.89 17.33
CA ILE A 43 -1.93 3.62 17.12
C ILE A 43 -2.98 3.39 18.21
N ASP A 44 -2.66 3.65 19.47
CA ASP A 44 -3.58 3.43 20.59
C ASP A 44 -4.79 4.40 20.57
N LYS A 45 -4.64 5.57 19.94
CA LYS A 45 -5.72 6.53 19.73
C LYS A 45 -6.55 6.24 18.49
N ALA A 46 -5.97 5.52 17.49
CA ALA A 46 -6.58 5.32 16.19
C ALA A 46 -7.79 4.38 16.25
N GLU A 47 -8.85 4.77 15.56
CA GLU A 47 -10.00 3.90 15.25
C GLU A 47 -9.84 3.24 13.86
N ILE A 48 -9.15 3.94 12.96
CA ILE A 48 -8.85 3.47 11.61
C ILE A 48 -7.34 3.65 11.36
N ILE A 49 -6.71 2.64 10.78
CA ILE A 49 -5.34 2.73 10.25
C ILE A 49 -5.38 2.54 8.73
N ILE A 50 -4.72 3.44 7.99
CA ILE A 50 -4.45 3.30 6.56
C ILE A 50 -2.96 2.96 6.40
N GLY A 51 -2.67 1.75 5.98
CA GLY A 51 -1.31 1.22 5.85
C GLY A 51 -1.14 -0.15 6.49
N GLU A 52 0.10 -0.55 6.70
CA GLU A 52 0.51 -1.88 7.14
C GLU A 52 1.25 -1.84 8.48
N PRO A 53 0.55 -1.68 9.63
CA PRO A 53 1.19 -1.69 10.95
C PRO A 53 1.76 -3.07 11.30
N GLU A 54 2.83 -3.11 12.07
CA GLU A 54 3.32 -4.35 12.66
C GLU A 54 2.27 -4.92 13.65
N ILE A 55 2.04 -6.23 13.61
CA ILE A 55 1.04 -6.89 14.47
C ILE A 55 1.32 -6.67 15.95
N SER A 56 2.60 -6.71 16.33
CA SER A 56 3.05 -6.44 17.71
C SER A 56 2.61 -5.07 18.23
N MET A 57 2.44 -4.09 17.36
CA MET A 57 2.03 -2.73 17.75
C MET A 57 0.51 -2.59 17.88
N ILE A 58 -0.27 -3.44 17.20
CA ILE A 58 -1.75 -3.37 17.16
C ILE A 58 -2.44 -4.42 18.03
N ALA A 59 -1.70 -5.40 18.53
CA ALA A 59 -2.28 -6.52 19.30
C ALA A 59 -3.16 -6.04 20.47
N ASP A 60 -2.76 -4.96 21.13
CA ASP A 60 -3.45 -4.36 22.29
C ASP A 60 -4.01 -2.96 21.96
N ALA A 61 -4.24 -2.63 20.68
CA ALA A 61 -4.77 -1.32 20.30
C ALA A 61 -6.28 -1.20 20.68
N PRO A 62 -6.63 -0.43 21.74
CA PRO A 62 -7.93 -0.55 22.38
C PRO A 62 -9.08 0.05 21.58
N ASN A 63 -8.77 1.00 20.68
CA ASN A 63 -9.76 1.73 19.90
C ASN A 63 -9.86 1.29 18.46
N LEU A 64 -8.93 0.44 18.01
CA LEU A 64 -8.79 0.07 16.59
C LEU A 64 -9.99 -0.77 16.12
N LYS A 65 -10.63 -0.33 15.02
CA LYS A 65 -11.81 -0.96 14.42
C LYS A 65 -11.57 -1.43 13.00
N LEU A 66 -10.70 -0.72 12.24
CA LEU A 66 -10.47 -1.01 10.83
C LEU A 66 -9.02 -0.74 10.46
N ILE A 67 -8.45 -1.68 9.71
CA ILE A 67 -7.21 -1.47 8.96
C ILE A 67 -7.54 -1.50 7.47
N GLN A 68 -7.25 -0.40 6.76
CA GLN A 68 -7.27 -0.32 5.31
C GLN A 68 -5.85 -0.51 4.80
N MET A 69 -5.56 -1.65 4.22
CA MET A 69 -4.27 -1.94 3.61
C MET A 69 -4.14 -1.24 2.25
N THR A 70 -2.93 -0.83 1.90
CA THR A 70 -2.58 -0.30 0.57
C THR A 70 -2.17 -1.40 -0.41
N MET A 71 -1.97 -2.61 0.10
CA MET A 71 -1.65 -3.82 -0.67
C MET A 71 -2.87 -4.72 -0.85
N ALA A 72 -2.82 -5.60 -1.84
CA ALA A 72 -3.87 -6.61 -2.08
C ALA A 72 -3.70 -7.87 -1.21
N GLY A 73 -2.46 -8.26 -0.89
CA GLY A 73 -2.16 -9.44 -0.08
C GLY A 73 -2.47 -9.22 1.39
N THR A 74 -3.18 -10.15 2.02
CA THR A 74 -3.59 -10.07 3.43
C THR A 74 -2.92 -11.10 4.33
N ASP A 75 -2.07 -11.97 3.79
CA ASP A 75 -1.51 -13.15 4.47
C ASP A 75 -0.81 -12.80 5.80
N GLN A 76 -0.11 -11.68 5.83
CA GLN A 76 0.60 -11.21 7.02
C GLN A 76 -0.31 -10.94 8.23
N TYR A 77 -1.60 -10.65 8.00
CA TYR A 77 -2.59 -10.40 9.05
C TYR A 77 -3.49 -11.62 9.28
N THR A 78 -4.00 -12.20 8.20
CA THR A 78 -5.01 -13.28 8.29
C THR A 78 -4.44 -14.58 8.87
N ARG A 79 -3.12 -14.80 8.74
CA ARG A 79 -2.41 -15.98 9.27
C ARG A 79 -1.70 -15.72 10.59
N ALA A 80 -1.65 -14.49 11.05
CA ALA A 80 -0.92 -14.16 12.26
C ALA A 80 -1.72 -14.46 13.53
N GLU A 81 -1.06 -15.10 14.51
CA GLU A 81 -1.71 -15.44 15.78
C GLU A 81 -2.06 -14.21 16.63
N GLY A 82 -1.30 -13.12 16.51
CA GLY A 82 -1.50 -11.90 17.28
C GLY A 82 -2.47 -10.87 16.68
N PHE A 83 -3.10 -11.16 15.52
CA PHE A 83 -4.03 -10.20 14.93
C PHE A 83 -5.34 -10.09 15.73
N PRO A 84 -5.76 -8.89 16.16
CA PRO A 84 -6.95 -8.70 16.98
C PRO A 84 -8.22 -9.02 16.19
N ARG A 85 -8.94 -10.06 16.61
CA ARG A 85 -10.08 -10.65 15.90
C ARG A 85 -11.28 -9.72 15.70
N HIS A 86 -11.38 -8.67 16.49
CA HIS A 86 -12.46 -7.67 16.40
C HIS A 86 -12.17 -6.58 15.36
N VAL A 87 -10.95 -6.48 14.87
CA VAL A 87 -10.55 -5.47 13.88
C VAL A 87 -10.91 -5.94 12.48
N MET A 88 -11.64 -5.12 11.75
CA MET A 88 -11.93 -5.34 10.34
C MET A 88 -10.68 -5.10 9.50
N LEU A 89 -10.48 -5.93 8.48
CA LEU A 89 -9.38 -5.81 7.54
C LEU A 89 -9.92 -5.59 6.14
N ALA A 90 -9.57 -4.47 5.52
CA ALA A 90 -9.84 -4.17 4.12
C ALA A 90 -8.51 -4.05 3.35
N ASN A 91 -8.52 -4.39 2.08
CA ASN A 91 -7.33 -4.38 1.23
C ASN A 91 -7.56 -3.64 -0.09
N ALA A 92 -6.48 -3.45 -0.86
CA ALA A 92 -6.52 -2.81 -2.18
C ALA A 92 -6.72 -3.83 -3.33
N SER A 93 -7.53 -4.87 -3.11
CA SER A 93 -7.83 -5.87 -4.15
C SER A 93 -8.47 -5.22 -5.36
N GLY A 94 -7.94 -5.53 -6.56
CA GLY A 94 -8.40 -4.96 -7.83
C GLY A 94 -7.69 -3.66 -8.24
N ALA A 95 -7.07 -2.92 -7.34
CA ALA A 95 -6.43 -1.64 -7.65
C ALA A 95 -5.27 -1.75 -8.68
N PHE A 96 -4.58 -2.88 -8.68
CA PHE A 96 -3.39 -3.08 -9.52
C PHE A 96 -3.67 -3.85 -10.81
N GLY A 97 -4.90 -4.32 -11.03
CA GLY A 97 -5.23 -5.22 -12.15
C GLY A 97 -4.90 -4.63 -13.52
N GLY A 98 -5.24 -3.37 -13.75
CA GLY A 98 -4.96 -2.68 -15.02
C GLY A 98 -3.46 -2.54 -15.31
N VAL A 99 -2.68 -2.08 -14.33
CA VAL A 99 -1.23 -1.87 -14.50
C VAL A 99 -0.50 -3.20 -14.70
N ILE A 100 -0.84 -4.21 -13.90
CA ILE A 100 -0.24 -5.55 -14.02
C ILE A 100 -0.58 -6.18 -15.38
N SER A 101 -1.82 -6.06 -15.84
CA SER A 101 -2.23 -6.59 -17.15
C SER A 101 -1.44 -5.96 -18.29
N GLN A 102 -1.26 -4.64 -18.28
CA GLN A 102 -0.47 -3.92 -19.28
C GLN A 102 0.99 -4.37 -19.27
N TYR A 103 1.58 -4.52 -18.08
CA TYR A 103 2.94 -5.02 -17.93
C TYR A 103 3.10 -6.43 -18.52
N VAL A 104 2.18 -7.35 -18.18
CA VAL A 104 2.21 -8.74 -18.69
C VAL A 104 2.08 -8.78 -20.20
N ILE A 105 1.12 -8.03 -20.78
CA ILE A 105 0.95 -7.94 -22.25
C ILE A 105 2.22 -7.37 -22.88
N GLY A 106 2.78 -6.30 -22.34
CA GLY A 106 4.04 -5.71 -22.83
C GLY A 106 5.20 -6.69 -22.79
N ALA A 107 5.33 -7.50 -21.73
CA ALA A 107 6.36 -8.52 -21.61
C ALA A 107 6.17 -9.64 -22.65
N ILE A 108 4.94 -10.11 -22.86
CA ILE A 108 4.61 -11.14 -23.87
C ILE A 108 4.98 -10.62 -25.27
N LEU A 109 4.55 -9.40 -25.63
CA LEU A 109 4.86 -8.81 -26.93
C LEU A 109 6.36 -8.61 -27.13
N ASN A 110 7.07 -8.19 -26.08
CA ASN A 110 8.54 -8.05 -26.13
C ASN A 110 9.22 -9.38 -26.46
N ILE A 111 8.81 -10.47 -25.81
CA ILE A 111 9.35 -11.81 -26.04
C ILE A 111 8.95 -12.32 -27.44
N TYR A 112 7.67 -12.23 -27.76
CA TYR A 112 7.12 -12.74 -29.03
C TYR A 112 7.76 -12.07 -30.24
N HIS A 113 7.89 -10.75 -30.22
CA HIS A 113 8.51 -9.95 -31.29
C HIS A 113 10.03 -9.82 -31.15
N LYS A 114 10.65 -10.48 -30.17
CA LYS A 114 12.10 -10.48 -29.97
C LYS A 114 12.72 -9.07 -29.86
N PHE A 115 12.05 -8.10 -29.22
CA PHE A 115 12.54 -6.71 -29.14
C PHE A 115 13.94 -6.60 -28.52
N TYR A 116 14.29 -7.50 -27.62
CA TYR A 116 15.62 -7.55 -27.00
C TYR A 116 16.73 -7.83 -28.05
N LEU A 117 16.47 -8.66 -29.08
CA LEU A 117 17.43 -8.90 -30.16
C LEU A 117 17.58 -7.69 -31.08
N TYR A 118 16.47 -7.06 -31.46
CA TYR A 118 16.49 -5.80 -32.23
C TYR A 118 17.24 -4.70 -31.50
N ARG A 119 17.02 -4.53 -30.19
CA ARG A 119 17.77 -3.58 -29.36
C ARG A 119 19.29 -3.89 -29.39
N ASP A 120 19.69 -5.15 -29.27
CA ASP A 120 21.11 -5.54 -29.25
C ASP A 120 21.77 -5.38 -30.62
N ASN A 121 21.00 -5.60 -31.69
CA ASN A 121 21.46 -5.34 -33.06
C ASN A 121 21.59 -3.84 -33.34
N GLN A 122 20.66 -3.02 -32.85
CA GLN A 122 20.73 -1.58 -32.97
C GLN A 122 22.03 -1.00 -32.39
N LYS A 123 22.48 -1.51 -31.24
CA LYS A 123 23.75 -1.11 -30.63
C LYS A 123 24.98 -1.42 -31.52
N LYS A 124 24.84 -2.40 -32.40
CA LYS A 124 25.88 -2.83 -33.33
C LYS A 124 25.73 -2.24 -34.75
N ASN A 125 24.74 -1.35 -34.94
CA ASN A 125 24.32 -0.85 -36.25
C ASN A 125 24.04 -1.97 -37.25
N LEU A 126 23.50 -3.09 -36.77
CA LEU A 126 23.21 -4.28 -37.56
C LEU A 126 21.73 -4.34 -37.90
N TRP A 127 21.39 -4.30 -39.18
CA TRP A 127 20.04 -4.56 -39.69
C TRP A 127 19.92 -6.01 -40.11
N GLN A 128 19.13 -6.80 -39.40
CA GLN A 128 18.93 -8.22 -39.63
C GLN A 128 17.52 -8.65 -39.26
N ASP A 129 16.86 -9.39 -40.13
CA ASP A 129 15.57 -10.05 -39.86
C ASP A 129 15.74 -11.16 -38.82
N MET A 130 14.76 -11.32 -37.90
CA MET A 130 14.84 -12.28 -36.79
C MET A 130 13.73 -13.33 -36.87
#